data_db095ef22f3ee0d60f7246bb3aa782c4
#
_entry.id   db095ef22f3ee0d60f7246bb3aa782c4
#
_cell.length_a   1.000
_cell.length_b   1.000
_cell.length_c   1.000
_cell.angle_alpha   90.00
_cell.angle_beta   90.00
_cell.angle_gamma   90.00
#
_symmetry.space_group_name_H-M   'P 1'
#
loop_
_entity.id
_entity.type
_entity.pdbx_description
1 polymer ?
#
loop_
_entity_poly.entity_id
_entity_poly.type
_entity_poly.pdbx_seq_one_letter_code
_entity_poly.pdbx_strand_id
1 'polypeptide(L)'
;MKNLLSIVIVIFLVSCERRLEFDKNYWKNHPNERYKMADDIVKTKMLIGKNKQDVRVLLTEDCKYCDDTSDNWMYYLGEGFNKLDRKWEILDVEFQDGKVVSVSVR
;
A
#
# COMPACT_ATOMS: atom_id res chain seq x y z
N MET A 1 -34.80 -7.11 18.28
CA MET A 1 -33.56 -7.81 18.33
C MET A 1 -33.05 -8.25 16.99
N LYS A 2 -33.84 -8.99 16.28
CA LYS A 2 -33.42 -9.45 14.99
C LYS A 2 -33.13 -8.32 14.03
N ASN A 3 -33.82 -7.21 14.20
CA ASN A 3 -33.62 -6.06 13.32
C ASN A 3 -32.25 -5.46 13.45
N LEU A 4 -31.68 -5.56 14.63
CA LEU A 4 -30.35 -5.00 14.84
C LEU A 4 -29.29 -5.71 14.03
N LEU A 5 -29.44 -7.01 13.92
CA LEU A 5 -28.48 -7.77 13.15
C LEU A 5 -28.50 -7.40 11.69
N SER A 6 -29.68 -7.16 11.15
CA SER A 6 -29.79 -6.78 9.76
C SER A 6 -29.13 -5.42 9.51
N ILE A 7 -29.30 -4.51 10.42
CA ILE A 7 -28.72 -3.19 10.27
C ILE A 7 -27.20 -3.26 10.29
N VAL A 8 -26.68 -4.07 11.17
CA VAL A 8 -25.23 -4.23 11.27
C VAL A 8 -24.66 -4.78 9.97
N ILE A 9 -25.31 -5.74 9.39
CA ILE A 9 -24.86 -6.34 8.14
C ILE A 9 -24.83 -5.32 7.02
N VAL A 10 -25.84 -4.49 6.94
CA VAL A 10 -25.90 -3.48 5.89
C VAL A 10 -24.74 -2.50 6.02
N ILE A 11 -24.44 -2.06 7.22
CA ILE A 11 -23.34 -1.14 7.43
C ILE A 11 -22.04 -1.78 7.03
N PHE A 12 -21.88 -3.03 7.36
CA PHE A 12 -20.66 -3.74 7.00
C PHE A 12 -20.47 -3.80 5.49
N LEU A 13 -21.52 -4.07 4.75
CA LEU A 13 -21.42 -4.11 3.30
C LEU A 13 -20.99 -2.79 2.71
N VAL A 14 -21.47 -1.70 3.26
CA VAL A 14 -21.09 -0.39 2.76
C VAL A 14 -19.62 -0.12 2.99
N SER A 15 -19.09 -0.58 4.10
CA SER A 15 -17.74 -0.24 4.47
C SER A 15 -16.67 -1.09 3.80
N CYS A 16 -17.04 -2.21 3.18
CA CYS A 16 -16.01 -3.12 2.72
C CYS A 16 -15.52 -2.86 1.31
N GLU A 17 -15.91 -1.75 0.69
CA GLU A 17 -15.59 -1.62 -0.68
C GLU A 17 -14.29 -1.00 -0.98
N ARG A 18 -13.48 -0.58 -0.03
CA ARG A 18 -12.33 0.04 -0.53
C ARG A 18 -11.03 -0.24 0.08
N ARG A 19 -10.83 -0.37 1.27
CA ARG A 19 -9.48 -0.54 1.81
C ARG A 19 -9.19 -2.00 2.04
N LEU A 20 -7.99 -2.42 1.69
CA LEU A 20 -7.54 -3.78 1.91
C LEU A 20 -6.36 -3.79 2.85
N GLU A 21 -6.27 -4.83 3.66
CA GLU A 21 -5.06 -5.06 4.43
C GLU A 21 -3.99 -5.52 3.47
N PHE A 22 -2.75 -5.24 3.81
CA PHE A 22 -1.65 -5.62 2.95
C PHE A 22 -1.60 -7.13 2.78
N ASP A 23 -1.53 -7.57 1.52
CA ASP A 23 -1.39 -8.97 1.15
C ASP A 23 -0.32 -9.02 0.08
N LYS A 24 0.75 -9.72 0.36
CA LYS A 24 1.89 -9.79 -0.52
C LYS A 24 1.54 -10.33 -1.90
N ASN A 25 0.72 -11.38 -1.94
CA ASN A 25 0.35 -11.95 -3.23
C ASN A 25 -0.57 -11.05 -4.02
N TYR A 26 -1.50 -10.40 -3.35
CA TYR A 26 -2.39 -9.47 -4.02
C TYR A 26 -1.61 -8.27 -4.57
N TRP A 27 -0.68 -7.76 -3.78
CA TRP A 27 0.19 -6.66 -4.19
C TRP A 27 0.96 -7.03 -5.46
N LYS A 28 1.53 -8.22 -5.47
CA LYS A 28 2.33 -8.68 -6.59
C LYS A 28 1.49 -8.87 -7.85
N ASN A 29 0.30 -9.44 -7.69
CA ASN A 29 -0.51 -9.83 -8.83
C ASN A 29 -1.48 -8.77 -9.33
N HIS A 30 -1.65 -7.69 -8.59
CA HIS A 30 -2.58 -6.62 -8.95
C HIS A 30 -1.92 -5.25 -8.88
N PRO A 31 -0.94 -4.99 -9.75
CA PRO A 31 -0.20 -3.73 -9.65
C PRO A 31 -1.06 -2.47 -9.82
N ASN A 32 -2.16 -2.57 -10.52
CA ASN A 32 -3.02 -1.40 -10.70
C ASN A 32 -3.97 -1.17 -9.53
N GLU A 33 -3.95 -2.04 -8.54
CA GLU A 33 -4.82 -1.92 -7.38
C GLU A 33 -4.06 -1.79 -6.08
N ARG A 34 -2.77 -1.49 -6.17
CA ARG A 34 -1.94 -1.35 -4.97
C ARG A 34 -2.38 -0.20 -4.07
N TYR A 35 -3.07 0.78 -4.66
CA TYR A 35 -3.59 1.88 -3.88
C TYR A 35 -4.55 1.42 -2.78
N LYS A 36 -5.18 0.29 -2.97
CA LYS A 36 -6.12 -0.23 -1.96
C LYS A 36 -5.41 -0.66 -0.69
N MET A 37 -4.15 -1.02 -0.78
CA MET A 37 -3.38 -1.49 0.36
C MET A 37 -2.41 -0.45 0.92
N ALA A 38 -2.23 0.64 0.21
CA ALA A 38 -1.24 1.64 0.60
C ALA A 38 -1.52 2.24 1.98
N ASP A 39 -2.78 2.48 2.26
CA ASP A 39 -3.17 3.05 3.54
C ASP A 39 -2.79 2.12 4.70
N ASP A 40 -2.98 0.83 4.52
CA ASP A 40 -2.62 -0.15 5.53
C ASP A 40 -1.11 -0.19 5.75
N ILE A 41 -0.36 -0.15 4.66
CA ILE A 41 1.10 -0.15 4.76
C ILE A 41 1.59 1.04 5.57
N VAL A 42 1.03 2.21 5.32
CA VAL A 42 1.43 3.43 6.02
C VAL A 42 0.99 3.42 7.48
N LYS A 43 -0.25 3.06 7.72
CA LYS A 43 -0.81 3.10 9.07
C LYS A 43 -0.19 2.11 10.02
N THR A 44 0.07 0.92 9.56
CA THR A 44 0.63 -0.12 10.42
C THR A 44 2.13 0.05 10.62
N LYS A 45 2.75 0.91 9.82
CA LYS A 45 4.20 1.13 9.89
C LYS A 45 4.98 -0.16 9.71
N MET A 46 4.41 -1.09 8.95
CA MET A 46 4.98 -2.41 8.81
C MET A 46 6.36 -2.44 8.15
N LEU A 47 6.69 -1.40 7.37
CA LEU A 47 7.97 -1.36 6.70
C LEU A 47 9.05 -0.65 7.52
N ILE A 48 8.68 0.12 8.52
CA ILE A 48 9.64 0.90 9.29
C ILE A 48 10.66 -0.03 9.93
N GLY A 49 11.93 0.27 9.75
CA GLY A 49 13.03 -0.51 10.31
C GLY A 49 13.46 -1.70 9.47
N LYS A 50 12.75 -2.00 8.40
CA LYS A 50 13.13 -3.12 7.55
C LYS A 50 14.23 -2.71 6.58
N ASN A 51 15.07 -3.66 6.20
CA ASN A 51 16.13 -3.39 5.25
C ASN A 51 15.63 -3.53 3.81
N LYS A 52 16.47 -3.17 2.86
CA LYS A 52 16.08 -3.20 1.45
C LYS A 52 15.67 -4.58 0.96
N GLN A 53 16.36 -5.61 1.42
CA GLN A 53 16.02 -6.96 1.01
C GLN A 53 14.63 -7.36 1.50
N ASP A 54 14.30 -7.01 2.73
CA ASP A 54 12.98 -7.31 3.27
C ASP A 54 11.89 -6.57 2.51
N VAL A 55 12.16 -5.34 2.12
CA VAL A 55 11.18 -4.58 1.33
C VAL A 55 10.97 -5.23 -0.03
N ARG A 56 12.02 -5.70 -0.67
CA ARG A 56 11.89 -6.42 -1.94
C ARG A 56 11.03 -7.66 -1.80
N VAL A 57 11.21 -8.39 -0.71
CA VAL A 57 10.43 -9.60 -0.48
C VAL A 57 8.95 -9.25 -0.32
N LEU A 58 8.64 -8.18 0.38
CA LEU A 58 7.26 -7.80 0.64
C LEU A 58 6.61 -7.08 -0.52
N LEU A 59 7.28 -6.13 -1.13
CA LEU A 59 6.69 -5.25 -2.13
C LEU A 59 7.16 -5.49 -3.56
N THR A 60 7.99 -6.49 -3.77
CA THR A 60 8.55 -6.82 -5.07
C THR A 60 9.64 -5.86 -5.51
N GLU A 61 10.17 -6.08 -6.70
CA GLU A 61 11.28 -5.31 -7.22
C GLU A 61 10.89 -4.39 -8.37
N ASP A 62 9.61 -4.28 -8.65
CA ASP A 62 9.15 -3.50 -9.78
C ASP A 62 8.88 -2.04 -9.42
N CYS A 63 9.76 -1.46 -8.67
CA CYS A 63 9.63 -0.06 -8.30
C CYS A 63 10.68 0.77 -9.00
N LYS A 64 10.46 2.09 -8.95
CA LYS A 64 11.40 3.02 -9.56
C LYS A 64 12.51 3.31 -8.57
N TYR A 65 13.73 3.26 -9.06
CA TYR A 65 14.93 3.48 -8.24
C TYR A 65 15.16 2.44 -7.15
N CYS A 66 14.69 1.23 -7.37
CA CYS A 66 14.85 0.15 -6.40
C CYS A 66 16.21 -0.51 -6.53
N ASP A 67 17.26 0.22 -6.25
CA ASP A 67 18.58 -0.37 -6.25
C ASP A 67 19.27 -0.03 -4.93
N ASP A 68 20.43 -0.63 -4.72
CA ASP A 68 21.13 -0.48 -3.45
C ASP A 68 21.77 0.89 -3.27
N THR A 69 21.84 1.68 -4.34
CA THR A 69 22.45 3.01 -4.28
C THR A 69 21.42 4.09 -4.00
N SER A 70 20.15 3.80 -4.14
CA SER A 70 19.11 4.79 -3.92
C SER A 70 18.49 4.63 -2.53
N ASP A 71 18.30 5.74 -1.85
CA ASP A 71 17.67 5.74 -0.53
C ASP A 71 16.20 6.10 -0.58
N ASN A 72 15.64 6.24 -1.78
CA ASN A 72 14.22 6.54 -1.92
C ASN A 72 13.66 5.67 -3.05
N TRP A 73 12.81 4.74 -2.67
CA TRP A 73 12.17 3.84 -3.63
C TRP A 73 10.73 4.26 -3.83
N MET A 74 10.28 4.25 -5.07
CA MET A 74 8.93 4.66 -5.41
C MET A 74 8.16 3.53 -6.05
N TYR A 75 7.06 3.14 -5.43
CA TYR A 75 6.18 2.13 -5.98
C TYR A 75 4.95 2.79 -6.56
N TYR A 76 4.67 2.48 -7.82
CA TYR A 76 3.45 2.93 -8.46
C TYR A 76 2.27 2.18 -7.86
N LEU A 77 1.22 2.91 -7.51
CA LEU A 77 0.07 2.31 -6.82
C LEU A 77 -1.13 2.08 -7.73
N GLY A 78 -1.00 2.36 -9.00
CA GLY A 78 -2.11 2.27 -9.92
C GLY A 78 -2.79 3.61 -10.08
N GLU A 79 -3.81 3.66 -10.93
CA GLU A 79 -4.48 4.92 -11.21
C GLU A 79 -5.43 5.35 -10.11
N GLY A 80 -5.70 4.47 -9.17
CA GLY A 80 -6.62 4.77 -8.11
C GLY A 80 -8.02 4.91 -8.68
N PHE A 81 -8.92 5.48 -7.91
CA PHE A 81 -10.18 5.77 -8.50
C PHE A 81 -10.34 7.19 -8.91
N ASN A 82 -9.29 7.93 -8.88
CA ASN A 82 -9.34 9.29 -9.34
C ASN A 82 -8.90 9.39 -10.77
N LYS A 83 -9.54 8.62 -11.62
CA LYS A 83 -9.20 8.64 -13.03
C LYS A 83 -9.43 9.99 -13.66
N LEU A 84 -10.38 10.74 -13.11
CA LEU A 84 -10.67 12.07 -13.64
C LEU A 84 -9.53 13.03 -13.41
N ASP A 85 -8.87 12.92 -12.30
CA ASP A 85 -7.74 13.80 -11.98
C ASP A 85 -6.45 13.29 -12.60
N ARG A 86 -6.43 12.05 -13.03
CA ARG A 86 -5.25 11.43 -13.61
C ARG A 86 -4.03 11.54 -12.75
N LYS A 87 -4.24 11.58 -11.46
CA LYS A 87 -3.12 11.62 -10.54
C LYS A 87 -2.62 10.22 -10.28
N TRP A 88 -1.32 10.09 -10.44
CA TRP A 88 -0.66 8.84 -10.17
C TRP A 88 -0.29 8.82 -8.71
N GLU A 89 -0.71 7.80 -8.01
CA GLU A 89 -0.34 7.67 -6.61
C GLU A 89 0.91 6.83 -6.52
N ILE A 90 1.78 7.25 -5.63
CA ILE A 90 3.08 6.63 -5.45
C ILE A 90 3.29 6.39 -3.97
N LEU A 91 3.77 5.20 -3.64
CA LEU A 91 4.23 4.90 -2.30
C LEU A 91 5.72 5.20 -2.24
N ASP A 92 6.08 6.17 -1.43
CA ASP A 92 7.47 6.54 -1.23
C ASP A 92 8.03 5.81 -0.04
N VAL A 93 9.13 5.10 -0.24
CA VAL A 93 9.82 4.40 0.84
C VAL A 93 11.19 5.02 0.98
N GLU A 94 11.45 5.65 2.11
CA GLU A 94 12.73 6.28 2.37
C GLU A 94 13.59 5.45 3.29
N PHE A 95 14.85 5.31 2.91
CA PHE A 95 15.82 4.55 3.69
C PHE A 95 16.88 5.46 4.28
N GLN A 96 17.39 5.10 5.43
CA GLN A 96 18.54 5.74 6.03
C GLN A 96 19.38 4.65 6.65
N ASP A 97 20.66 4.61 6.28
CA ASP A 97 21.56 3.55 6.73
C ASP A 97 21.01 2.16 6.42
N GLY A 98 20.39 2.04 5.26
CA GLY A 98 19.89 0.75 4.77
C GLY A 98 18.58 0.29 5.38
N LYS A 99 17.92 1.13 6.18
CA LYS A 99 16.66 0.74 6.80
C LYS A 99 15.59 1.79 6.54
N VAL A 100 14.36 1.33 6.43
CA VAL A 100 13.23 2.22 6.18
C VAL A 100 13.02 3.14 7.38
N VAL A 101 12.97 4.44 7.14
CA VAL A 101 12.67 5.42 8.18
C VAL A 101 11.36 6.14 7.93
N SER A 102 10.85 6.10 6.71
CA SER A 102 9.63 6.85 6.39
C SER A 102 8.92 6.19 5.22
N VAL A 103 7.61 6.14 5.29
CA VAL A 103 6.77 5.64 4.21
C VAL A 103 5.58 6.58 4.08
N SER A 104 5.34 7.04 2.87
CA SER A 104 4.23 7.96 2.62
C SER A 104 3.65 7.75 1.23
N VAL A 105 2.45 8.26 1.03
CA VAL A 105 1.79 8.25 -0.28
C VAL A 105 1.72 9.67 -0.78
N ARG A 106 2.02 9.86 -2.07
CA ARG A 106 1.91 11.17 -2.67
C ARG A 106 1.39 11.14 -4.11
#